data_951d5d4b8199671d08703f5ed4aa9bb3
#
_entry.id   951d5d4b8199671d08703f5ed4aa9bb3
#
_cell.length_a   1.000
_cell.length_b   1.000
_cell.length_c   1.000
_cell.angle_alpha   90.00
_cell.angle_beta   90.00
_cell.angle_gamma   90.00
#
_symmetry.space_group_name_H-M   'P 1'
#
loop_
_entity.id
_entity.type
_entity.pdbx_description
1 polymer ?
#
loop_
_entity_poly.entity_id
_entity_poly.type
_entity_poly.pdbx_seq_one_letter_code
_entity_poly.pdbx_strand_id
1 'polypeptide(L)'
;MELLNGVETLVSGIHHHHRTNAKRNRLVRSVKILNSGNHEIPRKCLCFDLYDKLVPYKKAWSWQKSIVEEKKTLIDRNQDCADTVILLQHSPVYTMGTASTEDYLNFDIKDAPFDVYRTERGGEVTYHGPGQLVMYPIINLRNHEMDLHWYLRMLEEIVIRVLSSTFSIKASRLDGLTGVWVGNQKVAAIVPCGIRDRKVGNIKGLLEDGEHGMVDDLRLIDIVHESLLKEFSEAFQLQIEKQTVSDPNIL
;
A
#
# COMPACT_ATOMS: atom_id res chain seq x y z
N MET A 1 22.61 -5.76 -1.50
CA MET A 1 22.45 -4.42 -0.89
C MET A 1 21.15 -3.86 -1.44
N GLU A 2 20.03 -4.06 -0.71
CA GLU A 2 18.70 -3.77 -1.26
C GLU A 2 17.94 -2.84 -0.32
N LEU A 3 17.92 -1.56 -0.68
CA LEU A 3 16.81 -0.67 -0.36
C LEU A 3 15.73 -0.98 -1.38
N LEU A 4 14.59 -1.46 -0.91
CA LEU A 4 13.45 -1.72 -1.76
C LEU A 4 12.83 -0.39 -2.18
N ASN A 5 12.89 -0.10 -3.47
CA ASN A 5 12.12 0.95 -4.10
C ASN A 5 10.63 0.67 -3.88
N GLY A 6 9.92 1.67 -3.39
CA GLY A 6 8.55 1.70 -2.96
C GLY A 6 7.64 0.56 -3.45
N VAL A 7 7.25 -0.28 -2.52
CA VAL A 7 6.11 -1.17 -2.71
C VAL A 7 4.87 -0.32 -2.48
N GLU A 8 4.06 -0.15 -3.50
CA GLU A 8 2.80 0.57 -3.40
C GLU A 8 1.80 -0.27 -2.62
N THR A 9 1.40 0.18 -1.44
CA THR A 9 0.27 -0.40 -0.72
C THR A 9 -0.98 0.38 -1.08
N LEU A 10 -1.86 -0.23 -1.86
CA LEU A 10 -3.10 0.37 -2.34
C LEU A 10 -4.27 -0.16 -1.51
N VAL A 11 -4.98 0.74 -0.86
CA VAL A 11 -6.29 0.44 -0.26
C VAL A 11 -7.35 1.12 -1.12
N SER A 12 -8.13 0.33 -1.86
CA SER A 12 -9.08 0.88 -2.83
C SER A 12 -10.46 1.09 -2.23
N GLY A 13 -11.03 2.28 -2.45
CA GLY A 13 -12.42 2.61 -2.24
C GLY A 13 -13.13 2.84 -3.58
N ILE A 14 -14.20 2.09 -3.86
CA ILE A 14 -15.20 2.23 -4.93
C ILE A 14 -14.90 1.56 -6.30
N HIS A 15 -15.62 0.49 -6.66
CA HIS A 15 -16.53 0.28 -7.81
C HIS A 15 -17.19 -1.10 -7.85
N HIS A 16 -18.36 -1.21 -8.54
CA HIS A 16 -19.45 -2.18 -8.44
C HIS A 16 -19.27 -3.61 -9.01
N HIS A 17 -19.80 -4.57 -8.29
CA HIS A 17 -20.69 -5.77 -8.46
C HIS A 17 -20.30 -6.98 -9.34
N HIS A 18 -20.28 -8.19 -8.80
CA HIS A 18 -21.22 -9.31 -8.66
C HIS A 18 -20.57 -10.62 -8.15
N ARG A 19 -21.38 -11.45 -7.45
CA ARG A 19 -21.05 -12.64 -6.62
C ARG A 19 -20.70 -13.92 -7.37
N THR A 20 -19.90 -14.82 -6.77
CA THR A 20 -20.24 -16.22 -6.43
C THR A 20 -19.16 -16.92 -5.60
N ASN A 21 -19.58 -17.90 -4.79
CA ASN A 21 -18.87 -18.62 -3.71
C ASN A 21 -18.01 -19.82 -4.14
N ALA A 22 -16.93 -20.12 -3.42
CA ALA A 22 -16.59 -21.49 -2.97
C ALA A 22 -15.39 -21.55 -1.99
N LYS A 23 -15.49 -22.46 -1.00
CA LYS A 23 -14.61 -22.65 0.16
C LYS A 23 -13.38 -23.52 -0.14
N ARG A 24 -12.23 -23.22 0.51
CA ARG A 24 -11.32 -24.23 1.10
C ARG A 24 -10.35 -23.60 2.10
N ASN A 25 -10.35 -24.15 3.32
CA ASN A 25 -9.44 -23.80 4.43
C ASN A 25 -8.11 -24.53 4.31
N ARG A 26 -6.99 -23.84 4.55
CA ARG A 26 -5.73 -24.42 4.97
C ARG A 26 -5.03 -23.51 5.97
N LEU A 27 -4.48 -24.13 7.03
CA LEU A 27 -3.86 -23.49 8.19
C LEU A 27 -2.71 -22.56 7.79
N VAL A 28 -2.80 -21.31 8.24
CA VAL A 28 -1.75 -20.30 8.11
C VAL A 28 -0.91 -20.32 9.39
N ARG A 29 0.42 -20.47 9.25
CA ARG A 29 1.36 -20.25 10.34
C ARG A 29 1.32 -18.79 10.76
N SER A 30 0.99 -18.54 12.03
CA SER A 30 1.03 -17.21 12.63
C SER A 30 2.45 -16.65 12.55
N VAL A 31 2.61 -15.46 11.99
CA VAL A 31 3.84 -14.69 12.10
C VAL A 31 4.01 -14.35 13.57
N LYS A 32 5.04 -14.88 14.23
CA LYS A 32 5.39 -14.50 15.61
C LYS A 32 5.95 -13.07 15.57
N ILE A 33 5.21 -12.14 16.16
CA ILE A 33 5.76 -10.84 16.54
C ILE A 33 6.73 -11.10 17.70
N LEU A 34 8.00 -10.80 17.49
CA LEU A 34 9.01 -10.88 18.53
C LEU A 34 8.73 -9.77 19.56
N ASN A 35 7.97 -10.08 20.59
CA ASN A 35 7.92 -9.28 21.80
C ASN A 35 9.22 -9.54 22.58
N SER A 36 10.30 -8.86 22.22
CA SER A 36 11.48 -8.77 23.06
C SER A 36 11.24 -7.62 24.06
N GLY A 37 11.09 -7.97 25.31
CA GLY A 37 10.85 -7.04 26.43
C GLY A 37 12.07 -6.20 26.83
N ASN A 38 12.76 -5.59 25.86
CA ASN A 38 13.68 -4.49 26.07
C ASN A 38 12.97 -3.22 25.61
N HIS A 39 12.95 -2.19 26.44
CA HIS A 39 12.52 -0.83 26.09
C HIS A 39 13.55 -0.22 25.12
N GLU A 40 13.65 -0.76 23.90
CA GLU A 40 14.34 -0.06 22.83
C GLU A 40 13.52 1.15 22.44
N ILE A 41 14.19 2.31 22.33
CA ILE A 41 13.55 3.54 21.85
C ILE A 41 13.09 3.26 20.43
N PRO A 42 11.78 3.44 20.11
CA PRO A 42 11.28 3.16 18.78
C PRO A 42 12.07 3.95 17.74
N ARG A 43 12.38 3.30 16.61
CA ARG A 43 13.08 3.97 15.51
C ARG A 43 12.20 5.04 14.91
N LYS A 44 12.83 6.14 14.47
CA LYS A 44 12.12 7.25 13.83
C LYS A 44 11.69 6.88 12.41
N CYS A 45 10.47 7.27 12.06
CA CYS A 45 9.95 7.22 10.69
C CYS A 45 9.41 8.59 10.30
N LEU A 46 9.99 9.19 9.28
CA LEU A 46 9.54 10.45 8.72
C LEU A 46 8.26 10.21 7.91
N CYS A 47 7.17 10.85 8.30
CA CYS A 47 5.87 10.69 7.65
C CYS A 47 5.51 11.96 6.86
N PHE A 48 5.46 11.83 5.55
CA PHE A 48 4.90 12.84 4.66
C PHE A 48 3.43 12.53 4.41
N ASP A 49 2.59 13.20 5.14
CA ASP A 49 1.16 12.94 5.25
C ASP A 49 0.37 13.86 4.31
N LEU A 50 0.12 13.35 3.10
CA LEU A 50 -0.60 14.01 2.01
C LEU A 50 -1.85 13.22 1.60
N TYR A 51 -2.44 12.47 2.54
CA TYR A 51 -3.53 11.53 2.25
C TYR A 51 -4.78 12.21 1.67
N ASP A 52 -4.97 13.49 1.91
CA ASP A 52 -6.06 14.33 1.40
C ASP A 52 -5.72 15.04 0.07
N LYS A 53 -4.52 14.82 -0.48
CA LYS A 53 -4.04 15.46 -1.71
C LYS A 53 -4.00 14.50 -2.89
N LEU A 54 -4.41 15.03 -4.06
CA LEU A 54 -4.23 14.36 -5.34
C LEU A 54 -2.87 14.76 -5.94
N VAL A 55 -1.88 13.91 -5.74
CA VAL A 55 -0.50 14.17 -6.23
C VAL A 55 -0.32 13.48 -7.60
N PRO A 56 0.15 14.22 -8.64
CA PRO A 56 0.47 13.63 -9.93
C PRO A 56 1.48 12.49 -9.78
N TYR A 57 1.22 11.33 -10.40
CA TYR A 57 2.02 10.12 -10.24
C TYR A 57 3.51 10.36 -10.50
N LYS A 58 3.85 11.02 -11.61
CA LYS A 58 5.23 11.31 -12.00
C LYS A 58 5.99 12.09 -10.93
N LYS A 59 5.32 13.06 -10.29
CA LYS A 59 5.91 13.86 -9.21
C LYS A 59 6.20 13.01 -7.98
N ALA A 60 5.22 12.24 -7.51
CA ALA A 60 5.38 11.35 -6.36
C ALA A 60 6.45 10.27 -6.63
N TRP A 61 6.47 9.70 -7.82
CA TRP A 61 7.46 8.70 -8.22
C TRP A 61 8.89 9.25 -8.27
N SER A 62 9.10 10.44 -8.84
CA SER A 62 10.40 11.11 -8.83
C SER A 62 10.86 11.43 -7.41
N TRP A 63 9.94 11.88 -6.57
CA TRP A 63 10.22 12.18 -5.16
C TRP A 63 10.61 10.94 -4.37
N GLN A 64 9.87 9.84 -4.49
CA GLN A 64 10.26 8.57 -3.88
C GLN A 64 11.68 8.15 -4.27
N LYS A 65 12.02 8.24 -5.57
CA LYS A 65 13.36 7.91 -6.07
C LYS A 65 14.43 8.80 -5.43
N SER A 66 14.19 10.10 -5.28
CA SER A 66 15.15 11.01 -4.63
C SER A 66 15.40 10.63 -3.17
N ILE A 67 14.33 10.31 -2.41
CA ILE A 67 14.47 9.85 -1.02
C ILE A 67 15.26 8.53 -0.94
N VAL A 68 14.98 7.58 -1.83
CA VAL A 68 15.69 6.30 -1.88
C VAL A 68 17.18 6.49 -2.18
N GLU A 69 17.54 7.35 -3.15
CA GLU A 69 18.94 7.62 -3.49
C GLU A 69 19.69 8.35 -2.37
N GLU A 70 19.04 9.28 -1.68
CA GLU A 70 19.59 9.92 -0.48
C GLU A 70 19.88 8.88 0.60
N LYS A 71 18.92 8.02 0.91
CA LYS A 71 19.09 6.95 1.92
C LYS A 71 20.18 5.96 1.53
N LYS A 72 20.27 5.53 0.27
CA LYS A 72 21.35 4.69 -0.22
C LYS A 72 22.70 5.35 0.03
N THR A 73 22.84 6.63 -0.28
CA THR A 73 24.07 7.40 -0.06
C THR A 73 24.47 7.42 1.42
N LEU A 74 23.52 7.62 2.33
CA LEU A 74 23.78 7.57 3.78
C LEU A 74 24.25 6.17 4.23
N ILE A 75 23.54 5.14 3.77
CA ILE A 75 23.87 3.73 4.09
C ILE A 75 25.27 3.35 3.57
N ASP A 76 25.63 3.76 2.35
CA ASP A 76 26.95 3.48 1.76
C ASP A 76 28.08 4.18 2.53
N ARG A 77 27.78 5.30 3.17
CA ARG A 77 28.69 6.00 4.10
C ARG A 77 28.66 5.43 5.53
N ASN A 78 27.95 4.33 5.75
CA ASN A 78 27.72 3.72 7.06
C ASN A 78 27.08 4.68 8.08
N GLN A 79 26.23 5.58 7.58
CA GLN A 79 25.41 6.50 8.38
C GLN A 79 24.03 5.91 8.58
N ASP A 80 23.45 6.11 9.76
CA ASP A 80 22.05 5.73 10.02
C ASP A 80 21.09 6.69 9.31
N CYS A 81 19.97 6.18 8.89
CA CYS A 81 18.89 6.97 8.29
C CYS A 81 17.54 6.52 8.84
N ALA A 82 16.68 7.50 9.14
CA ALA A 82 15.32 7.23 9.55
C ALA A 82 14.55 6.52 8.42
N ASP A 83 13.61 5.66 8.77
CA ASP A 83 12.63 5.15 7.81
C ASP A 83 11.74 6.28 7.30
N THR A 84 11.05 6.09 6.20
CA THR A 84 10.16 7.10 5.64
C THR A 84 8.87 6.44 5.16
N VAL A 85 7.76 7.13 5.35
CA VAL A 85 6.47 6.76 4.75
C VAL A 85 5.83 7.99 4.11
N ILE A 86 5.28 7.81 2.90
CA ILE A 86 4.49 8.83 2.21
C ILE A 86 3.08 8.29 2.09
N LEU A 87 2.07 9.08 2.49
CA LEU A 87 0.66 8.78 2.27
C LEU A 87 0.06 9.86 1.38
N LEU A 88 -0.65 9.44 0.35
CA LEU A 88 -1.27 10.35 -0.61
C LEU A 88 -2.37 9.63 -1.41
N GLN A 89 -3.04 10.38 -2.28
CA GLN A 89 -3.83 9.86 -3.38
C GLN A 89 -3.22 10.34 -4.70
N HIS A 90 -3.50 9.66 -5.80
CA HIS A 90 -3.08 10.12 -7.12
C HIS A 90 -4.23 10.72 -7.92
N SER A 91 -3.91 11.69 -8.78
CA SER A 91 -4.75 12.00 -9.92
C SER A 91 -4.93 10.75 -10.79
N PRO A 92 -6.03 10.61 -11.54
CA PRO A 92 -6.28 9.44 -12.37
C PRO A 92 -5.08 9.10 -13.28
N VAL A 93 -4.58 7.86 -13.19
CA VAL A 93 -3.39 7.40 -13.91
C VAL A 93 -3.37 5.87 -14.00
N TYR A 94 -2.79 5.33 -15.05
CA TYR A 94 -2.44 3.92 -15.16
C TYR A 94 -0.95 3.71 -14.97
N THR A 95 -0.57 2.69 -14.22
CA THR A 95 0.82 2.24 -14.09
C THR A 95 0.95 0.81 -14.61
N MET A 96 1.98 0.56 -15.39
CA MET A 96 2.33 -0.74 -15.92
C MET A 96 3.60 -1.24 -15.23
N GLY A 97 3.49 -2.32 -14.48
CA GLY A 97 4.64 -2.96 -13.85
C GLY A 97 5.48 -3.76 -14.84
N THR A 98 6.56 -4.39 -14.35
CA THR A 98 7.52 -5.13 -15.18
C THR A 98 6.92 -6.36 -15.88
N ALA A 99 5.83 -6.92 -15.33
CA ALA A 99 5.11 -8.05 -15.93
C ALA A 99 3.99 -7.61 -16.90
N SER A 100 3.79 -6.30 -17.13
CA SER A 100 2.71 -5.79 -17.98
C SER A 100 3.07 -5.82 -19.46
N THR A 101 2.10 -6.22 -20.28
CA THR A 101 2.03 -5.92 -21.71
C THR A 101 0.84 -4.98 -21.98
N GLU A 102 0.78 -4.40 -23.17
CA GLU A 102 -0.33 -3.52 -23.56
C GLU A 102 -1.66 -4.27 -23.64
N ASP A 103 -1.62 -5.60 -23.85
CA ASP A 103 -2.80 -6.47 -23.86
C ASP A 103 -3.60 -6.48 -22.53
N TYR A 104 -2.98 -5.99 -21.44
CA TYR A 104 -3.65 -5.83 -20.16
C TYR A 104 -4.48 -4.53 -20.06
N LEU A 105 -4.31 -3.63 -21.02
CA LEU A 105 -5.15 -2.45 -21.16
C LEU A 105 -6.41 -2.81 -21.95
N ASN A 106 -7.56 -2.30 -21.51
CA ASN A 106 -8.83 -2.48 -22.24
C ASN A 106 -9.05 -1.40 -23.31
N PHE A 107 -7.98 -0.71 -23.71
CA PHE A 107 -7.95 0.38 -24.69
C PHE A 107 -6.58 0.45 -25.36
N ASP A 108 -6.51 1.05 -26.54
CA ASP A 108 -5.22 1.39 -27.16
C ASP A 108 -4.52 2.47 -26.31
N ILE A 109 -3.22 2.31 -26.08
CA ILE A 109 -2.43 3.26 -25.28
C ILE A 109 -2.48 4.69 -25.83
N LYS A 110 -2.71 4.84 -27.16
CA LYS A 110 -2.86 6.14 -27.82
C LYS A 110 -4.18 6.83 -27.47
N ASP A 111 -5.19 6.05 -27.14
CA ASP A 111 -6.54 6.49 -26.78
C ASP A 111 -6.77 6.40 -25.28
N ALA A 112 -5.69 6.28 -24.48
CA ALA A 112 -5.78 6.16 -23.05
C ALA A 112 -6.54 7.35 -22.42
N PRO A 113 -7.53 7.10 -21.54
CA PRO A 113 -8.30 8.17 -20.92
C PRO A 113 -7.50 8.99 -19.90
N PHE A 114 -6.37 8.45 -19.45
CA PHE A 114 -5.44 9.07 -18.49
C PHE A 114 -3.99 8.69 -18.87
N ASP A 115 -3.03 9.40 -18.30
CA ASP A 115 -1.62 9.08 -18.46
C ASP A 115 -1.33 7.60 -18.12
N VAL A 116 -0.41 7.00 -18.89
CA VAL A 116 0.07 5.64 -18.68
C VAL A 116 1.58 5.67 -18.45
N TYR A 117 2.05 5.20 -17.31
CA TYR A 117 3.46 5.12 -16.97
C TYR A 117 3.94 3.68 -16.87
N ARG A 118 5.02 3.36 -17.57
CA ARG A 118 5.77 2.11 -17.35
C ARG A 118 6.75 2.32 -16.21
N THR A 119 6.68 1.41 -15.22
CA THR A 119 7.40 1.54 -13.95
C THR A 119 8.29 0.32 -13.68
N GLU A 120 9.24 0.46 -12.76
CA GLU A 120 10.11 -0.64 -12.33
C GLU A 120 9.51 -1.56 -11.28
N ARG A 121 8.33 -1.23 -10.73
CA ARG A 121 7.64 -2.09 -9.75
C ARG A 121 7.26 -3.43 -10.36
N GLY A 122 7.21 -4.46 -9.54
CA GLY A 122 6.65 -5.75 -9.93
C GLY A 122 5.15 -5.66 -10.28
N GLY A 123 4.62 -6.75 -10.83
CA GLY A 123 3.21 -6.88 -11.15
C GLY A 123 2.81 -6.29 -12.49
N GLU A 124 1.51 -6.14 -12.68
CA GLU A 124 0.88 -5.81 -13.96
C GLU A 124 0.29 -4.39 -13.95
N VAL A 125 -0.77 -4.16 -14.74
CA VAL A 125 -1.44 -2.86 -14.84
C VAL A 125 -2.21 -2.54 -13.56
N THR A 126 -2.14 -1.29 -13.14
CA THR A 126 -2.93 -0.76 -12.02
C THR A 126 -3.46 0.62 -12.37
N TYR A 127 -4.72 0.86 -12.06
CA TYR A 127 -5.31 2.18 -12.05
C TYR A 127 -5.15 2.82 -10.67
N HIS A 128 -4.77 4.08 -10.65
CA HIS A 128 -4.79 4.92 -9.45
C HIS A 128 -5.72 6.11 -9.66
N GLY A 129 -6.41 6.53 -8.62
CA GLY A 129 -7.31 7.66 -8.69
C GLY A 129 -7.85 8.12 -7.34
N PRO A 130 -8.69 9.17 -7.32
CA PRO A 130 -9.33 9.66 -6.11
C PRO A 130 -10.09 8.56 -5.38
N GLY A 131 -10.05 8.60 -4.05
CA GLY A 131 -10.64 7.56 -3.20
C GLY A 131 -9.73 6.34 -2.97
N GLN A 132 -8.55 6.29 -3.58
CA GLN A 132 -7.56 5.25 -3.38
C GLN A 132 -6.40 5.79 -2.54
N LEU A 133 -6.35 5.39 -1.27
CA LEU A 133 -5.22 5.73 -0.40
C LEU A 133 -4.00 4.92 -0.79
N VAL A 134 -2.90 5.62 -1.05
CA VAL A 134 -1.61 5.02 -1.43
C VAL A 134 -0.61 5.30 -0.32
N MET A 135 0.06 4.23 0.15
CA MET A 135 1.15 4.32 1.10
C MET A 135 2.45 3.84 0.45
N TYR A 136 3.48 4.66 0.50
CA TYR A 136 4.83 4.36 0.03
C TYR A 136 5.80 4.25 1.21
N PRO A 137 5.98 3.06 1.80
CA PRO A 137 6.97 2.86 2.85
C PRO A 137 8.36 2.69 2.23
N ILE A 138 9.32 3.47 2.70
CA ILE A 138 10.73 3.42 2.31
C ILE A 138 11.52 3.04 3.55
N ILE A 139 11.72 1.74 3.74
CA ILE A 139 12.21 1.12 4.96
C ILE A 139 13.64 0.59 4.75
N ASN A 140 14.52 0.85 5.72
CA ASN A 140 15.82 0.24 5.76
C ASN A 140 15.74 -1.15 6.42
N LEU A 141 15.63 -2.20 5.62
CA LEU A 141 15.48 -3.58 6.11
C LEU A 141 16.64 -4.07 6.98
N ARG A 142 17.83 -3.44 6.94
CA ARG A 142 18.95 -3.77 7.85
C ARG A 142 18.59 -3.56 9.33
N ASN A 143 17.62 -2.68 9.58
CA ASN A 143 17.15 -2.35 10.91
C ASN A 143 15.93 -3.18 11.34
N HIS A 144 15.46 -4.09 10.46
CA HIS A 144 14.31 -4.96 10.66
C HIS A 144 14.70 -6.39 10.32
N GLU A 145 14.12 -6.96 9.28
CA GLU A 145 14.48 -8.27 8.75
C GLU A 145 14.86 -8.14 7.26
N MET A 146 16.05 -8.66 6.92
CA MET A 146 16.62 -8.60 5.57
C MET A 146 15.97 -9.62 4.63
N ASP A 147 14.63 -9.63 4.62
CA ASP A 147 13.81 -10.53 3.82
C ASP A 147 12.65 -9.76 3.16
N LEU A 148 12.65 -9.74 1.81
CA LEU A 148 11.59 -9.12 1.03
C LEU A 148 10.23 -9.78 1.25
N HIS A 149 10.19 -11.11 1.38
CA HIS A 149 8.94 -11.82 1.61
C HIS A 149 8.36 -11.48 2.98
N TRP A 150 9.21 -11.40 4.01
CA TRP A 150 8.80 -10.92 5.32
C TRP A 150 8.22 -9.50 5.23
N TYR A 151 8.91 -8.58 4.54
CA TYR A 151 8.45 -7.21 4.38
C TYR A 151 7.08 -7.13 3.70
N LEU A 152 6.88 -7.83 2.58
CA LEU A 152 5.59 -7.89 1.89
C LEU A 152 4.49 -8.46 2.79
N ARG A 153 4.79 -9.51 3.57
CA ARG A 153 3.86 -10.10 4.53
C ARG A 153 3.51 -9.16 5.67
N MET A 154 4.47 -8.33 6.13
CA MET A 154 4.19 -7.29 7.13
C MET A 154 3.22 -6.24 6.59
N LEU A 155 3.39 -5.78 5.34
CA LEU A 155 2.47 -4.83 4.72
C LEU A 155 1.04 -5.42 4.55
N GLU A 156 0.94 -6.68 4.16
CA GLU A 156 -0.36 -7.37 4.12
C GLU A 156 -1.00 -7.48 5.51
N GLU A 157 -0.20 -7.80 6.53
CA GLU A 157 -0.65 -7.90 7.92
C GLU A 157 -1.22 -6.58 8.43
N ILE A 158 -0.55 -5.46 8.15
CA ILE A 158 -1.02 -4.13 8.52
C ILE A 158 -2.43 -3.88 7.97
N VAL A 159 -2.65 -4.14 6.68
CA VAL A 159 -3.96 -3.95 6.06
C VAL A 159 -5.01 -4.91 6.64
N ILE A 160 -4.65 -6.17 6.90
CA ILE A 160 -5.56 -7.13 7.54
C ILE A 160 -5.98 -6.63 8.91
N ARG A 161 -5.06 -6.08 9.70
CA ARG A 161 -5.37 -5.50 11.03
C ARG A 161 -6.26 -4.27 10.93
N VAL A 162 -5.98 -3.35 9.99
CA VAL A 162 -6.85 -2.21 9.71
C VAL A 162 -8.28 -2.66 9.43
N LEU A 163 -8.47 -3.61 8.53
CA LEU A 163 -9.79 -4.13 8.18
C LEU A 163 -10.49 -4.82 9.35
N SER A 164 -9.74 -5.58 10.13
CA SER A 164 -10.29 -6.31 11.28
C SER A 164 -10.60 -5.40 12.47
N SER A 165 -9.64 -4.55 12.89
CA SER A 165 -9.76 -3.73 14.11
C SER A 165 -10.71 -2.56 13.93
N THR A 166 -10.75 -1.97 12.74
CA THR A 166 -11.52 -0.75 12.45
C THR A 166 -12.92 -1.04 11.92
N PHE A 167 -13.05 -2.07 11.08
CA PHE A 167 -14.29 -2.34 10.35
C PHE A 167 -14.89 -3.71 10.65
N SER A 168 -14.27 -4.52 11.51
CA SER A 168 -14.68 -5.90 11.77
C SER A 168 -14.74 -6.77 10.49
N ILE A 169 -14.03 -6.37 9.43
CA ILE A 169 -13.96 -7.09 8.16
C ILE A 169 -12.90 -8.19 8.25
N LYS A 170 -13.32 -9.44 8.04
CA LYS A 170 -12.41 -10.58 8.01
C LYS A 170 -11.71 -10.67 6.66
N ALA A 171 -10.46 -10.20 6.61
CA ALA A 171 -9.60 -10.28 5.45
C ALA A 171 -8.54 -11.37 5.59
N SER A 172 -7.95 -11.79 4.49
CA SER A 172 -6.93 -12.86 4.45
C SER A 172 -5.95 -12.67 3.30
N ARG A 173 -4.86 -13.43 3.38
CA ARG A 173 -3.94 -13.68 2.26
C ARG A 173 -4.44 -14.85 1.43
N LEU A 174 -4.05 -14.91 0.17
CA LEU A 174 -4.24 -16.08 -0.69
C LEU A 174 -2.88 -16.64 -1.08
N ASP A 175 -2.75 -17.98 -1.04
CA ASP A 175 -1.50 -18.65 -1.40
C ASP A 175 -1.11 -18.35 -2.85
N GLY A 176 0.16 -17.96 -3.04
CA GLY A 176 0.70 -17.62 -4.36
C GLY A 176 0.30 -16.23 -4.90
N LEU A 177 -0.51 -15.47 -4.17
CA LEU A 177 -0.95 -14.12 -4.57
C LEU A 177 -0.57 -13.09 -3.52
N THR A 178 0.03 -11.99 -3.94
CA THR A 178 0.36 -10.87 -3.06
C THR A 178 -0.82 -9.90 -2.96
N GLY A 179 -1.13 -9.46 -1.74
CA GLY A 179 -2.21 -8.53 -1.44
C GLY A 179 -3.20 -9.07 -0.42
N VAL A 180 -4.21 -8.27 -0.11
CA VAL A 180 -5.21 -8.57 0.92
C VAL A 180 -6.58 -8.79 0.28
N TRP A 181 -7.28 -9.80 0.75
CA TRP A 181 -8.49 -10.31 0.13
C TRP A 181 -9.64 -10.43 1.15
N VAL A 182 -10.84 -10.11 0.70
CA VAL A 182 -12.09 -10.41 1.39
C VAL A 182 -12.92 -11.32 0.47
N GLY A 183 -13.05 -12.59 0.85
CA GLY A 183 -13.58 -13.60 -0.06
C GLY A 183 -12.75 -13.70 -1.35
N ASN A 184 -13.38 -13.41 -2.48
CA ASN A 184 -12.73 -13.44 -3.81
C ASN A 184 -12.37 -12.04 -4.34
N GLN A 185 -12.49 -10.99 -3.53
CA GLN A 185 -12.21 -9.61 -3.94
C GLN A 185 -10.88 -9.15 -3.34
N LYS A 186 -9.98 -8.63 -4.19
CA LYS A 186 -8.75 -7.99 -3.73
C LYS A 186 -9.08 -6.56 -3.27
N VAL A 187 -8.84 -6.28 -1.99
CA VAL A 187 -9.15 -4.97 -1.38
C VAL A 187 -7.91 -4.11 -1.15
N ALA A 188 -6.74 -4.73 -1.14
CA ALA A 188 -5.48 -4.00 -1.16
C ALA A 188 -4.43 -4.72 -2.00
N ALA A 189 -3.69 -3.95 -2.79
CA ALA A 189 -2.56 -4.41 -3.56
C ALA A 189 -1.27 -3.97 -2.87
N ILE A 190 -0.39 -4.92 -2.55
CA ILE A 190 0.94 -4.64 -2.04
C ILE A 190 1.93 -4.60 -3.20
N VAL A 191 1.85 -5.60 -4.08
CA VAL A 191 2.42 -5.57 -5.42
C VAL A 191 1.25 -5.77 -6.39
N PRO A 192 0.94 -4.79 -7.23
CA PRO A 192 -0.16 -4.93 -8.16
C PRO A 192 0.11 -6.10 -9.11
N CYS A 193 -0.79 -7.07 -9.12
CA CYS A 193 -0.80 -8.14 -10.12
C CYS A 193 -2.10 -8.01 -10.91
N GLY A 194 -2.01 -7.99 -12.23
CA GLY A 194 -3.17 -7.99 -13.12
C GLY A 194 -3.99 -9.26 -12.91
N ILE A 195 -5.11 -9.09 -12.25
CA ILE A 195 -5.99 -10.19 -11.94
C ILE A 195 -7.14 -10.15 -12.93
N ARG A 196 -7.10 -11.04 -13.93
CA ARG A 196 -8.16 -11.14 -14.95
C ARG A 196 -9.42 -11.82 -14.41
N ASP A 197 -9.27 -12.76 -13.47
CA ASP A 197 -10.32 -13.67 -13.03
C ASP A 197 -10.97 -13.28 -11.70
N ARG A 198 -10.55 -12.17 -11.09
CA ARG A 198 -11.03 -11.76 -9.76
C ARG A 198 -11.34 -10.28 -9.71
N LYS A 199 -12.31 -9.94 -8.88
CA LYS A 199 -12.73 -8.54 -8.72
C LYS A 199 -11.78 -7.80 -7.79
N VAL A 200 -11.55 -6.53 -8.10
CA VAL A 200 -11.04 -5.57 -7.14
C VAL A 200 -12.24 -5.12 -6.30
N GLY A 201 -12.13 -5.27 -5.00
CA GLY A 201 -13.12 -4.79 -4.03
C GLY A 201 -12.71 -3.46 -3.44
N ASN A 202 -13.61 -2.85 -2.69
CA ASN A 202 -13.34 -1.64 -1.94
C ASN A 202 -14.01 -1.72 -0.56
N ILE A 203 -13.48 -0.96 0.41
CA ILE A 203 -13.96 -0.99 1.79
C ILE A 203 -15.41 -0.53 1.86
N LYS A 204 -15.79 0.53 1.12
CA LYS A 204 -17.15 1.05 1.12
C LYS A 204 -18.18 -0.01 0.70
N GLY A 205 -17.95 -0.69 -0.43
CA GLY A 205 -18.84 -1.76 -0.89
C GLY A 205 -18.93 -2.93 0.10
N LEU A 206 -17.83 -3.25 0.79
CA LEU A 206 -17.85 -4.28 1.83
C LEU A 206 -18.66 -3.86 3.07
N LEU A 207 -18.70 -2.57 3.38
CA LEU A 207 -19.48 -2.02 4.49
C LEU A 207 -20.96 -1.89 4.12
N GLU A 208 -21.29 -1.54 2.86
CA GLU A 208 -22.65 -1.47 2.34
C GLU A 208 -23.32 -2.85 2.24
N ASP A 209 -22.53 -3.90 1.92
CA ASP A 209 -22.99 -5.31 1.94
C ASP A 209 -23.21 -5.85 3.37
N GLY A 210 -22.79 -5.11 4.41
CA GLY A 210 -22.96 -5.42 5.82
C GLY A 210 -24.05 -4.58 6.49
N GLU A 211 -24.31 -4.84 7.79
CA GLU A 211 -25.27 -4.07 8.61
C GLU A 211 -24.74 -2.67 9.03
N HIS A 212 -23.62 -2.23 8.44
CA HIS A 212 -23.01 -0.94 8.76
C HIS A 212 -23.64 0.15 7.87
N GLY A 213 -24.24 1.16 8.49
CA GLY A 213 -24.89 2.28 7.80
C GLY A 213 -23.95 3.04 6.86
N MET A 214 -24.54 3.86 5.95
CA MET A 214 -23.77 4.68 4.99
C MET A 214 -22.71 5.52 5.68
N VAL A 215 -21.43 5.24 5.39
CA VAL A 215 -20.29 6.05 5.81
C VAL A 215 -19.94 7.01 4.67
N ASP A 216 -19.80 8.29 5.00
CA ASP A 216 -19.34 9.31 4.04
C ASP A 216 -17.92 8.96 3.55
N ASP A 217 -17.68 9.11 2.26
CA ASP A 217 -16.43 8.72 1.60
C ASP A 217 -15.20 9.44 2.18
N LEU A 218 -15.33 10.72 2.49
CA LEU A 218 -14.25 11.50 3.09
C LEU A 218 -13.92 11.00 4.49
N ARG A 219 -14.95 10.73 5.29
CA ARG A 219 -14.77 10.18 6.63
C ARG A 219 -14.17 8.77 6.61
N LEU A 220 -14.51 7.97 5.58
CA LEU A 220 -13.95 6.63 5.43
C LEU A 220 -12.44 6.68 5.16
N ILE A 221 -11.99 7.60 4.30
CA ILE A 221 -10.55 7.80 4.03
C ILE A 221 -9.81 8.24 5.29
N ASP A 222 -10.37 9.18 6.08
CA ASP A 222 -9.77 9.64 7.34
C ASP A 222 -9.58 8.47 8.31
N ILE A 223 -10.62 7.66 8.50
CA ILE A 223 -10.59 6.50 9.40
C ILE A 223 -9.53 5.47 8.95
N VAL A 224 -9.51 5.16 7.64
CA VAL A 224 -8.53 4.22 7.08
C VAL A 224 -7.11 4.75 7.23
N HIS A 225 -6.90 6.04 6.96
CA HIS A 225 -5.61 6.71 7.07
C HIS A 225 -5.06 6.64 8.51
N GLU A 226 -5.84 7.03 9.51
CA GLU A 226 -5.43 7.00 10.92
C GLU A 226 -5.12 5.57 11.38
N SER A 227 -6.00 4.61 11.04
CA SER A 227 -5.79 3.21 11.39
C SER A 227 -4.56 2.63 10.69
N LEU A 228 -4.32 2.97 9.42
CA LEU A 228 -3.17 2.50 8.65
C LEU A 228 -1.85 3.00 9.23
N LEU A 229 -1.75 4.28 9.62
CA LEU A 229 -0.56 4.83 10.28
C LEU A 229 -0.31 4.17 11.63
N LYS A 230 -1.35 3.95 12.42
CA LYS A 230 -1.25 3.27 13.71
C LYS A 230 -0.71 1.85 13.55
N GLU A 231 -1.35 1.03 12.72
CA GLU A 231 -0.95 -0.36 12.52
C GLU A 231 0.45 -0.47 11.87
N PHE A 232 0.82 0.48 11.00
CA PHE A 232 2.16 0.57 10.43
C PHE A 232 3.22 0.88 11.51
N SER A 233 2.96 1.87 12.36
CA SER A 233 3.82 2.22 13.49
C SER A 233 4.04 1.04 14.43
N GLU A 234 2.98 0.33 14.80
CA GLU A 234 3.03 -0.82 15.70
C GLU A 234 3.76 -2.02 15.06
N ALA A 235 3.45 -2.34 13.80
CA ALA A 235 4.01 -3.49 13.11
C ALA A 235 5.53 -3.40 12.89
N PHE A 236 6.03 -2.20 12.58
CA PHE A 236 7.47 -1.95 12.38
C PHE A 236 8.16 -1.37 13.62
N GLN A 237 7.43 -1.17 14.73
CA GLN A 237 7.95 -0.56 15.96
C GLN A 237 8.59 0.81 15.72
N LEU A 238 7.88 1.68 15.00
CA LEU A 238 8.35 2.99 14.56
C LEU A 238 7.68 4.11 15.33
N GLN A 239 8.43 5.16 15.62
CA GLN A 239 7.90 6.45 16.05
C GLN A 239 7.65 7.32 14.83
N ILE A 240 6.39 7.61 14.53
CA ILE A 240 6.00 8.44 13.39
C ILE A 240 6.25 9.91 13.69
N GLU A 241 7.05 10.58 12.86
CA GLU A 241 7.32 12.01 12.92
C GLU A 241 6.78 12.69 11.65
N LYS A 242 5.65 13.41 11.76
CA LYS A 242 5.06 14.12 10.62
C LYS A 242 5.99 15.21 10.11
N GLN A 243 6.16 15.25 8.80
CA GLN A 243 7.00 16.19 8.08
C GLN A 243 6.15 17.05 7.14
N THR A 244 6.54 18.29 6.98
CA THR A 244 5.96 19.17 5.94
C THR A 244 6.71 18.99 4.63
N VAL A 245 5.98 18.98 3.51
CA VAL A 245 6.58 18.98 2.18
C VAL A 245 7.02 20.40 1.86
N SER A 246 8.34 20.63 1.81
CA SER A 246 8.92 21.95 1.56
C SER A 246 9.05 22.27 0.07
N ASP A 247 8.99 21.26 -0.81
CA ASP A 247 9.13 21.45 -2.25
C ASP A 247 7.76 21.71 -2.90
N PRO A 248 7.50 22.93 -3.40
CA PRO A 248 6.24 23.27 -4.06
C PRO A 248 6.02 22.51 -5.39
N ASN A 249 7.06 21.85 -5.92
CA ASN A 249 6.93 21.08 -7.15
C ASN A 249 6.30 19.68 -6.90
N ILE A 250 6.13 19.27 -5.67
CA ILE A 250 5.54 17.97 -5.32
C ILE A 250 4.01 18.05 -5.28
N LEU A 251 3.45 19.17 -4.85
CA LEU A 251 2.01 19.44 -4.72
C LEU A 251 1.38 20.03 -5.97
#